data_c6b3c87d3099c0416f5e70142baf2172
#
_entry.id   c6b3c87d3099c0416f5e70142baf2172
#
_cell.length_a   1.000
_cell.length_b   1.000
_cell.length_c   1.000
_cell.angle_alpha   90.00
_cell.angle_beta   90.00
_cell.angle_gamma   90.00
#
_symmetry.space_group_name_H-M   'P 1'
#
loop_
_entity.id
_entity.type
_entity.pdbx_description
1 polymer ?
#
loop_
_entity_poly.entity_id
_entity_poly.type
_entity_poly.pdbx_seq_one_letter_code
_entity_poly.pdbx_strand_id
1 'polypeptide(L)'
;EDAGRFVDILRLDMPECEHAKVAAVEYIDRMAMDLIEEHKTTMTKIKELPDIGEETKGMVYIELHGDEEEIEILAESLMESAMVCNSNPEEAWAVSGETDVEKMHAFRHGAAETSNLYIEKVRQMDERITKLGTDMAISGTPFSEILSYVEKELHDAGLKGSVFGHAMENHLHINILPENYEEYEAGIRLIRQWASQVREHQGKVVSEHGIGKLKLEILDGFVPERYIGLCKELKEQLDKDSLWNNGNIFKEEEAAI
;
A
#
# COMPACT_ATOMS: atom_id res chain seq x y z
N GLU A 1 -5.51 5.02 14.46
CA GLU A 1 -4.59 5.64 15.45
C GLU A 1 -3.74 4.58 16.16
N ASP A 2 -4.34 3.59 16.84
CA ASP A 2 -3.61 2.59 17.65
C ASP A 2 -2.65 1.72 16.82
N ALA A 3 -3.07 1.22 15.67
CA ALA A 3 -2.20 0.49 14.75
C ALA A 3 -0.98 1.33 14.29
N GLY A 4 -1.19 2.63 14.04
CA GLY A 4 -0.10 3.53 13.68
C GLY A 4 0.90 3.72 14.83
N ARG A 5 0.41 3.90 16.06
CA ARG A 5 1.25 3.97 17.26
C ARG A 5 2.06 2.69 17.51
N PHE A 6 1.44 1.54 17.27
CA PHE A 6 2.13 0.26 17.38
C PHE A 6 3.32 0.20 16.41
N VAL A 7 3.15 0.57 15.14
CA VAL A 7 4.25 0.63 14.18
C VAL A 7 5.33 1.63 14.61
N ASP A 8 4.95 2.79 15.16
CA ASP A 8 5.92 3.77 15.67
C ASP A 8 6.72 3.23 16.85
N ILE A 9 6.11 2.43 17.75
CA ILE A 9 6.81 1.73 18.82
C ILE A 9 7.82 0.74 18.23
N LEU A 10 7.42 -0.09 17.26
CA LEU A 10 8.31 -1.06 16.63
C LEU A 10 9.51 -0.41 15.93
N ARG A 11 9.35 0.81 15.41
CA ARG A 11 10.46 1.56 14.81
C ARG A 11 11.48 2.04 15.82
N LEU A 12 11.06 2.29 17.06
CA LEU A 12 11.92 2.76 18.13
C LEU A 12 12.57 1.61 18.89
N ASP A 13 11.85 0.52 19.05
CA ASP A 13 12.25 -0.61 19.87
C ASP A 13 11.75 -1.92 19.23
N MET A 14 12.37 -2.29 18.09
CA MET A 14 12.10 -3.56 17.43
C MET A 14 12.73 -4.69 18.26
N PRO A 15 11.96 -5.69 18.68
CA PRO A 15 12.53 -6.82 19.38
C PRO A 15 13.52 -7.57 18.48
N GLU A 16 14.67 -7.91 19.03
CA GLU A 16 15.76 -8.58 18.32
C GLU A 16 16.08 -9.93 18.96
N CYS A 17 16.32 -10.95 18.15
CA CYS A 17 16.83 -12.24 18.53
C CYS A 17 18.03 -12.62 17.65
N GLU A 18 18.84 -13.58 18.11
CA GLU A 18 20.06 -13.98 17.37
C GLU A 18 19.72 -14.77 16.09
N HIS A 19 18.70 -15.66 16.16
CA HIS A 19 18.30 -16.58 15.10
C HIS A 19 16.88 -16.39 14.62
N ALA A 20 16.21 -15.30 15.01
CA ALA A 20 14.91 -14.90 14.49
C ALA A 20 14.83 -13.40 14.24
N LYS A 21 13.98 -13.00 13.28
CA LYS A 21 13.79 -11.59 12.91
C LYS A 21 12.38 -11.30 12.45
N VAL A 22 11.96 -10.06 12.60
CA VAL A 22 10.80 -9.51 11.91
C VAL A 22 11.18 -9.30 10.44
N ALA A 23 10.53 -10.02 9.55
CA ALA A 23 10.82 -10.02 8.11
C ALA A 23 9.95 -9.02 7.34
N ALA A 24 8.70 -8.79 7.78
CA ALA A 24 7.80 -7.80 7.20
C ALA A 24 6.84 -7.25 8.26
N VAL A 25 6.47 -5.98 8.11
CA VAL A 25 5.40 -5.32 8.87
C VAL A 25 4.53 -4.55 7.89
N GLU A 26 3.29 -5.01 7.73
CA GLU A 26 2.34 -4.46 6.78
C GLU A 26 1.13 -3.87 7.50
N TYR A 27 0.60 -2.79 6.99
CA TYR A 27 -0.63 -2.19 7.46
C TYR A 27 -1.78 -2.46 6.48
N ILE A 28 -2.97 -2.70 7.01
CA ILE A 28 -4.20 -2.88 6.23
C ILE A 28 -5.31 -2.12 6.97
N ASP A 29 -5.95 -1.16 6.30
CA ASP A 29 -7.03 -0.37 6.87
C ASP A 29 -8.39 -1.09 6.85
N ARG A 30 -9.38 -0.48 7.50
CA ARG A 30 -10.74 -1.03 7.55
C ARG A 30 -11.36 -1.21 6.18
N MET A 31 -11.19 -0.24 5.27
CA MET A 31 -11.76 -0.31 3.91
C MET A 31 -11.17 -1.46 3.11
N ALA A 32 -9.87 -1.68 3.19
CA ALA A 32 -9.22 -2.82 2.54
C ALA A 32 -9.75 -4.15 3.10
N MET A 33 -9.92 -4.25 4.44
CA MET A 33 -10.50 -5.43 5.08
C MET A 33 -11.94 -5.68 4.64
N ASP A 34 -12.78 -4.64 4.56
CA ASP A 34 -14.17 -4.75 4.08
C ASP A 34 -14.24 -5.27 2.64
N LEU A 35 -13.36 -4.78 1.76
CA LEU A 35 -13.28 -5.29 0.40
C LEU A 35 -12.85 -6.76 0.34
N ILE A 36 -11.91 -7.17 1.20
CA ILE A 36 -11.51 -8.58 1.29
C ILE A 36 -12.69 -9.43 1.78
N GLU A 37 -13.38 -9.02 2.83
CA GLU A 37 -14.55 -9.75 3.37
C GLU A 37 -15.68 -9.86 2.34
N GLU A 38 -15.97 -8.80 1.55
CA GLU A 38 -16.97 -8.84 0.46
C GLU A 38 -16.64 -9.94 -0.56
N HIS A 39 -15.36 -10.17 -0.86
CA HIS A 39 -14.91 -11.11 -1.87
C HIS A 39 -14.41 -12.46 -1.32
N LYS A 40 -14.32 -12.62 0.00
CA LYS A 40 -13.74 -13.76 0.69
C LYS A 40 -14.26 -15.12 0.21
N THR A 41 -15.58 -15.23 -0.02
CA THR A 41 -16.20 -16.48 -0.48
C THR A 41 -15.72 -16.95 -1.84
N THR A 42 -15.24 -16.04 -2.68
CA THR A 42 -14.69 -16.34 -4.02
C THR A 42 -13.19 -16.58 -4.01
N MET A 43 -12.51 -16.16 -2.95
CA MET A 43 -11.05 -16.28 -2.77
C MET A 43 -10.71 -17.61 -2.07
N THR A 44 -10.43 -18.64 -2.84
CA THR A 44 -10.30 -20.03 -2.37
C THR A 44 -9.30 -20.22 -1.23
N LYS A 45 -8.23 -19.42 -1.16
CA LYS A 45 -7.20 -19.55 -0.13
C LYS A 45 -7.60 -18.95 1.22
N ILE A 46 -8.46 -17.95 1.23
CA ILE A 46 -8.82 -17.21 2.45
C ILE A 46 -10.24 -17.41 2.94
N LYS A 47 -11.06 -18.12 2.20
CA LYS A 47 -12.49 -18.34 2.53
C LYS A 47 -12.75 -18.99 3.91
N GLU A 48 -11.74 -19.69 4.45
CA GLU A 48 -11.80 -20.39 5.75
C GLU A 48 -11.18 -19.58 6.89
N LEU A 49 -10.58 -18.42 6.61
CA LEU A 49 -10.08 -17.54 7.66
C LEU A 49 -11.25 -16.99 8.50
N PRO A 50 -11.03 -16.69 9.78
CA PRO A 50 -12.05 -16.05 10.61
C PRO A 50 -12.56 -14.75 9.99
N ASP A 51 -13.79 -14.37 10.30
CA ASP A 51 -14.32 -13.08 9.90
C ASP A 51 -13.68 -11.97 10.75
N ILE A 52 -13.45 -10.82 10.13
CA ILE A 52 -12.87 -9.66 10.82
C ILE A 52 -13.99 -8.92 11.54
N GLY A 53 -13.84 -8.74 12.85
CA GLY A 53 -14.81 -8.02 13.67
C GLY A 53 -15.05 -6.58 13.17
N GLU A 54 -16.28 -6.08 13.29
CA GLU A 54 -16.65 -4.71 12.88
C GLU A 54 -15.90 -3.61 13.65
N GLU A 55 -15.47 -3.92 14.88
CA GLU A 55 -14.70 -3.01 15.73
C GLU A 55 -13.23 -2.87 15.32
N THR A 56 -12.70 -3.81 14.53
CA THR A 56 -11.34 -3.78 14.02
C THR A 56 -11.19 -2.67 12.96
N LYS A 57 -10.48 -1.60 13.28
CA LYS A 57 -10.32 -0.43 12.40
C LYS A 57 -9.04 -0.44 11.56
N GLY A 58 -8.08 -1.26 11.94
CA GLY A 58 -6.83 -1.45 11.22
C GLY A 58 -6.14 -2.72 11.69
N MET A 59 -5.41 -3.35 10.81
CA MET A 59 -4.64 -4.56 11.08
C MET A 59 -3.17 -4.30 10.78
N VAL A 60 -2.28 -4.82 11.62
CA VAL A 60 -0.85 -4.89 11.34
C VAL A 60 -0.50 -6.37 11.15
N TYR A 61 -0.10 -6.72 9.94
CA TYR A 61 0.40 -8.03 9.59
C TYR A 61 1.92 -8.05 9.82
N ILE A 62 2.40 -9.07 10.54
CA ILE A 62 3.83 -9.23 10.83
C ILE A 62 4.27 -10.62 10.40
N GLU A 63 5.39 -10.69 9.71
CA GLU A 63 6.03 -11.94 9.29
C GLU A 63 7.32 -12.14 10.09
N LEU A 64 7.44 -13.30 10.73
CA LEU A 64 8.59 -13.69 11.52
C LEU A 64 9.33 -14.85 10.84
N HIS A 65 10.64 -14.72 10.74
CA HIS A 65 11.52 -15.77 10.18
C HIS A 65 12.61 -16.13 11.17
N GLY A 66 12.86 -17.41 11.38
CA GLY A 66 13.94 -17.89 12.23
C GLY A 66 13.64 -19.21 12.93
N ASP A 67 14.34 -19.45 14.02
CA ASP A 67 14.16 -20.63 14.85
C ASP A 67 12.90 -20.53 15.71
N GLU A 68 12.17 -21.64 15.86
CA GLU A 68 10.84 -21.69 16.48
C GLU A 68 10.83 -21.09 17.90
N GLU A 69 11.81 -21.42 18.75
CA GLU A 69 11.90 -20.89 20.13
C GLU A 69 12.07 -19.36 20.14
N GLU A 70 12.88 -18.81 19.23
CA GLU A 70 13.08 -17.36 19.15
C GLU A 70 11.94 -16.63 18.48
N ILE A 71 11.21 -17.28 17.54
CA ILE A 71 9.95 -16.75 16.97
C ILE A 71 8.90 -16.58 18.06
N GLU A 72 8.76 -17.54 19.00
CA GLU A 72 7.83 -17.43 20.11
C GLU A 72 8.17 -16.22 21.00
N ILE A 73 9.45 -16.01 21.32
CA ILE A 73 9.91 -14.84 22.11
C ILE A 73 9.58 -13.52 21.38
N LEU A 74 9.85 -13.45 20.07
CA LEU A 74 9.50 -12.27 19.27
C LEU A 74 8.00 -12.03 19.24
N ALA A 75 7.20 -13.08 19.05
CA ALA A 75 5.74 -12.99 19.00
C ALA A 75 5.16 -12.49 20.34
N GLU A 76 5.66 -12.98 21.48
CA GLU A 76 5.27 -12.49 22.82
C GLU A 76 5.60 -11.00 22.99
N SER A 77 6.82 -10.57 22.66
CA SER A 77 7.23 -9.18 22.75
C SER A 77 6.42 -8.24 21.84
N LEU A 78 6.11 -8.68 20.62
CA LEU A 78 5.25 -7.95 19.70
C LEU A 78 3.82 -7.83 20.23
N MET A 79 3.30 -8.91 20.83
CA MET A 79 1.98 -8.91 21.44
C MET A 79 1.89 -7.96 22.64
N GLU A 80 2.90 -7.95 23.52
CA GLU A 80 2.97 -7.00 24.62
C GLU A 80 2.97 -5.55 24.12
N SER A 81 3.74 -5.25 23.08
CA SER A 81 3.77 -3.93 22.45
C SER A 81 2.42 -3.55 21.81
N ALA A 82 1.73 -4.50 21.19
CA ALA A 82 0.42 -4.29 20.60
C ALA A 82 -0.65 -4.01 21.68
N MET A 83 -0.58 -4.69 22.84
CA MET A 83 -1.49 -4.46 23.97
C MET A 83 -1.37 -3.04 24.53
N VAL A 84 -0.17 -2.45 24.55
CA VAL A 84 0.04 -1.03 24.92
C VAL A 84 -0.71 -0.09 23.97
N CYS A 85 -1.00 -0.54 22.77
CA CYS A 85 -1.75 0.18 21.74
C CYS A 85 -3.22 -0.29 21.63
N ASN A 86 -3.81 -0.77 22.71
CA ASN A 86 -5.22 -1.22 22.79
C ASN A 86 -5.58 -2.40 21.87
N SER A 87 -4.59 -3.17 21.39
CA SER A 87 -4.88 -4.41 20.66
C SER A 87 -5.45 -5.46 21.63
N ASN A 88 -6.44 -6.23 21.16
CA ASN A 88 -6.94 -7.37 21.89
C ASN A 88 -6.21 -8.66 21.44
N PRO A 89 -5.38 -9.29 22.29
CA PRO A 89 -4.64 -10.49 21.93
C PRO A 89 -5.54 -11.66 21.54
N GLU A 90 -6.78 -11.74 22.07
CA GLU A 90 -7.72 -12.80 21.76
C GLU A 90 -8.26 -12.71 20.31
N GLU A 91 -8.13 -11.54 19.68
CA GLU A 91 -8.52 -11.31 18.28
C GLU A 91 -7.32 -11.43 17.31
N ALA A 92 -6.12 -11.60 17.83
CA ALA A 92 -4.93 -11.75 17.00
C ALA A 92 -4.90 -13.14 16.33
N TRP A 93 -4.55 -13.15 15.06
CA TRP A 93 -4.32 -14.37 14.30
C TRP A 93 -2.84 -14.71 14.32
N ALA A 94 -2.49 -15.88 14.81
CA ALA A 94 -1.13 -16.40 14.75
C ALA A 94 -1.13 -17.74 14.04
N VAL A 95 -0.32 -17.89 13.02
CA VAL A 95 -0.25 -19.10 12.21
C VAL A 95 1.20 -19.51 12.00
N SER A 96 1.44 -20.82 11.86
CA SER A 96 2.71 -21.40 11.48
C SER A 96 2.50 -22.54 10.48
N GLY A 97 3.57 -22.94 9.79
CA GLY A 97 3.50 -23.96 8.75
C GLY A 97 3.09 -23.41 7.39
N GLU A 98 3.62 -24.02 6.33
CA GLU A 98 3.55 -23.53 4.96
C GLU A 98 2.13 -23.22 4.47
N THR A 99 1.17 -24.13 4.74
CA THR A 99 -0.21 -23.99 4.26
C THR A 99 -0.95 -22.80 4.89
N ASP A 100 -0.77 -22.56 6.19
CA ASP A 100 -1.48 -21.49 6.88
C ASP A 100 -0.79 -20.13 6.65
N VAL A 101 0.55 -20.11 6.55
CA VAL A 101 1.29 -18.93 6.11
C VAL A 101 0.89 -18.53 4.68
N GLU A 102 0.70 -19.47 3.75
CA GLU A 102 0.16 -19.17 2.41
C GLU A 102 -1.23 -18.52 2.43
N LYS A 103 -2.10 -18.88 3.39
CA LYS A 103 -3.41 -18.23 3.55
C LYS A 103 -3.24 -16.78 3.99
N MET A 104 -2.32 -16.52 4.92
CA MET A 104 -2.04 -15.16 5.39
C MET A 104 -1.40 -14.30 4.29
N HIS A 105 -0.49 -14.85 3.49
CA HIS A 105 0.03 -14.18 2.30
C HIS A 105 -1.10 -13.85 1.30
N ALA A 106 -2.00 -14.81 1.06
CA ALA A 106 -3.15 -14.58 0.18
C ALA A 106 -4.10 -13.51 0.73
N PHE A 107 -4.28 -13.43 2.05
CA PHE A 107 -5.06 -12.38 2.71
C PHE A 107 -4.41 -11.01 2.48
N ARG A 108 -3.11 -10.87 2.77
CA ARG A 108 -2.35 -9.63 2.53
C ARG A 108 -2.47 -9.16 1.07
N HIS A 109 -2.28 -10.07 0.11
CA HIS A 109 -2.43 -9.76 -1.32
C HIS A 109 -3.86 -9.45 -1.73
N GLY A 110 -4.83 -9.94 -0.98
CA GLY A 110 -6.26 -9.68 -1.16
C GLY A 110 -6.60 -8.19 -1.15
N ALA A 111 -5.91 -7.37 -0.36
CA ALA A 111 -6.13 -5.92 -0.33
C ALA A 111 -5.95 -5.26 -1.71
N ALA A 112 -4.89 -5.64 -2.43
CA ALA A 112 -4.63 -5.13 -3.77
C ALA A 112 -5.61 -5.70 -4.81
N GLU A 113 -5.89 -7.00 -4.74
CA GLU A 113 -6.79 -7.71 -5.66
C GLU A 113 -8.21 -7.16 -5.56
N THR A 114 -8.76 -7.04 -4.37
CA THR A 114 -10.14 -6.58 -4.16
C THR A 114 -10.33 -5.10 -4.49
N SER A 115 -9.32 -4.26 -4.23
CA SER A 115 -9.30 -2.88 -4.73
C SER A 115 -9.36 -2.82 -6.25
N ASN A 116 -8.66 -3.71 -6.96
CA ASN A 116 -8.73 -3.79 -8.42
C ASN A 116 -10.13 -4.27 -8.90
N LEU A 117 -10.73 -5.25 -8.21
CA LEU A 117 -12.09 -5.71 -8.53
C LEU A 117 -13.13 -4.60 -8.37
N TYR A 118 -13.00 -3.78 -7.31
CA TYR A 118 -13.86 -2.61 -7.13
C TYR A 118 -13.76 -1.65 -8.32
N ILE A 119 -12.55 -1.27 -8.71
CA ILE A 119 -12.32 -0.34 -9.84
C ILE A 119 -12.84 -0.94 -11.15
N GLU A 120 -12.64 -2.22 -11.39
CA GLU A 120 -13.17 -2.87 -12.61
C GLU A 120 -14.69 -2.81 -12.68
N LYS A 121 -15.38 -3.01 -11.55
CA LYS A 121 -16.84 -2.88 -11.47
C LYS A 121 -17.31 -1.45 -11.77
N VAL A 122 -16.63 -0.43 -11.24
CA VAL A 122 -16.96 0.98 -11.52
C VAL A 122 -16.65 1.34 -12.97
N ARG A 123 -15.54 0.85 -13.51
CA ARG A 123 -15.14 1.07 -14.90
C ARG A 123 -16.15 0.50 -15.92
N GLN A 124 -16.85 -0.57 -15.59
CA GLN A 124 -17.95 -1.07 -16.43
C GLN A 124 -19.12 -0.08 -16.56
N MET A 125 -19.29 0.83 -15.58
CA MET A 125 -20.31 1.87 -15.62
C MET A 125 -19.80 3.16 -16.30
N ASP A 126 -18.51 3.48 -16.13
CA ASP A 126 -17.86 4.62 -16.80
C ASP A 126 -16.40 4.26 -17.15
N GLU A 127 -16.14 3.98 -18.43
CA GLU A 127 -14.82 3.56 -18.93
C GLU A 127 -13.68 4.58 -18.72
N ARG A 128 -14.01 5.84 -18.45
CA ARG A 128 -13.03 6.90 -18.15
C ARG A 128 -12.39 6.71 -16.78
N ILE A 129 -13.05 5.99 -15.89
CA ILE A 129 -12.54 5.73 -14.53
C ILE A 129 -11.50 4.62 -14.61
N THR A 130 -10.32 4.90 -14.10
CA THR A 130 -9.21 3.95 -14.00
C THR A 130 -8.67 3.90 -12.56
N LYS A 131 -7.74 3.00 -12.30
CA LYS A 131 -7.15 2.87 -10.96
C LYS A 131 -6.42 4.14 -10.55
N LEU A 132 -6.76 4.66 -9.37
CA LEU A 132 -6.09 5.75 -8.67
C LEU A 132 -5.34 5.19 -7.46
N GLY A 133 -4.14 4.64 -7.69
CA GLY A 133 -3.30 4.06 -6.64
C GLY A 133 -1.98 4.80 -6.50
N THR A 134 -1.57 5.09 -5.27
CA THR A 134 -0.25 5.66 -4.97
C THR A 134 0.80 4.57 -4.84
N ASP A 135 2.06 5.01 -4.89
CA ASP A 135 3.27 4.21 -4.69
C ASP A 135 4.31 5.10 -4.01
N MET A 136 3.84 5.86 -3.00
CA MET A 136 4.57 6.94 -2.36
C MET A 136 5.18 6.48 -1.05
N ALA A 137 6.43 6.88 -0.79
CA ALA A 137 7.12 6.63 0.46
C ALA A 137 7.72 7.91 1.01
N ILE A 138 7.62 8.08 2.34
CA ILE A 138 8.17 9.23 3.04
C ILE A 138 8.93 8.74 4.28
N SER A 139 10.15 9.23 4.50
CA SER A 139 10.95 8.88 5.68
C SER A 139 10.95 10.00 6.71
N GLY A 140 11.21 9.62 7.98
CA GLY A 140 11.38 10.58 9.07
C GLY A 140 10.08 11.12 9.70
N THR A 141 8.92 10.69 9.21
CA THR A 141 7.61 11.03 9.80
C THR A 141 7.07 9.82 10.56
N PRO A 142 6.48 9.97 11.75
CA PRO A 142 5.77 8.90 12.44
C PRO A 142 4.68 8.29 11.55
N PHE A 143 4.54 6.97 11.58
CA PHE A 143 3.55 6.27 10.76
C PHE A 143 2.11 6.64 11.16
N SER A 144 1.88 6.83 12.46
CA SER A 144 0.60 7.29 13.00
C SER A 144 0.18 8.67 12.46
N GLU A 145 1.13 9.59 12.26
CA GLU A 145 0.86 10.90 11.68
C GLU A 145 0.49 10.80 10.20
N ILE A 146 1.17 9.91 9.44
CA ILE A 146 0.86 9.68 8.02
C ILE A 146 -0.54 9.11 7.86
N LEU A 147 -0.91 8.09 8.66
CA LEU A 147 -2.26 7.50 8.62
C LEU A 147 -3.33 8.55 8.93
N SER A 148 -3.15 9.33 10.00
CA SER A 148 -4.09 10.38 10.40
C SER A 148 -4.22 11.46 9.31
N TYR A 149 -3.12 11.81 8.67
CA TYR A 149 -3.11 12.75 7.56
C TYR A 149 -3.89 12.22 6.36
N VAL A 150 -3.62 10.98 5.94
CA VAL A 150 -4.30 10.36 4.79
C VAL A 150 -5.80 10.22 5.05
N GLU A 151 -6.19 9.75 6.23
CA GLU A 151 -7.60 9.62 6.63
C GLU A 151 -8.33 10.97 6.58
N LYS A 152 -7.70 12.01 7.13
CA LYS A 152 -8.24 13.37 7.12
C LYS A 152 -8.42 13.90 5.69
N GLU A 153 -7.41 13.77 4.85
CA GLU A 153 -7.46 14.29 3.48
C GLU A 153 -8.50 13.57 2.60
N LEU A 154 -8.65 12.25 2.76
CA LEU A 154 -9.73 11.49 2.11
C LEU A 154 -11.11 11.96 2.58
N HIS A 155 -11.28 12.11 3.90
CA HIS A 155 -12.52 12.60 4.50
C HIS A 155 -12.87 14.01 4.00
N ASP A 156 -11.92 14.95 4.04
CA ASP A 156 -12.14 16.35 3.65
C ASP A 156 -12.43 16.47 2.15
N ALA A 157 -11.90 15.56 1.33
CA ALA A 157 -12.22 15.48 -0.09
C ALA A 157 -13.53 14.74 -0.38
N GLY A 158 -14.19 14.16 0.63
CA GLY A 158 -15.38 13.33 0.47
C GLY A 158 -15.14 12.05 -0.32
N LEU A 159 -13.91 11.51 -0.27
CA LEU A 159 -13.49 10.33 -1.04
C LEU A 159 -13.32 9.12 -0.14
N LYS A 160 -13.62 7.94 -0.68
CA LYS A 160 -13.26 6.65 -0.09
C LYS A 160 -11.88 6.24 -0.56
N GLY A 161 -11.14 5.57 0.32
CA GLY A 161 -9.82 5.01 0.00
C GLY A 161 -9.58 3.71 0.75
N SER A 162 -8.84 2.81 0.12
CA SER A 162 -8.29 1.59 0.72
C SER A 162 -6.79 1.79 0.91
N VAL A 163 -6.30 1.66 2.14
CA VAL A 163 -4.92 1.97 2.54
C VAL A 163 -4.24 0.72 3.08
N PHE A 164 -3.16 0.32 2.46
CA PHE A 164 -2.33 -0.80 2.90
C PHE A 164 -0.89 -0.61 2.43
N GLY A 165 0.04 -1.40 2.97
CA GLY A 165 1.44 -1.39 2.50
C GLY A 165 2.47 -1.51 3.60
N HIS A 166 3.71 -1.26 3.22
CA HIS A 166 4.93 -1.48 4.02
C HIS A 166 5.06 -0.44 5.12
N ALA A 167 4.61 -0.82 6.32
CA ALA A 167 4.47 0.11 7.43
C ALA A 167 5.83 0.66 7.92
N MET A 168 6.88 -0.17 7.94
CA MET A 168 8.21 0.26 8.43
C MET A 168 8.87 1.32 7.54
N GLU A 169 8.61 1.27 6.25
CA GLU A 169 9.16 2.17 5.24
C GLU A 169 8.30 3.42 4.98
N ASN A 170 7.15 3.57 5.65
CA ASN A 170 6.14 4.57 5.31
C ASN A 170 5.75 4.52 3.83
N HIS A 171 5.75 3.33 3.25
CA HIS A 171 5.41 3.10 1.86
C HIS A 171 3.98 2.56 1.78
N LEU A 172 3.03 3.45 1.54
CA LEU A 172 1.61 3.14 1.51
C LEU A 172 1.06 3.14 0.09
N HIS A 173 0.26 2.10 -0.18
CA HIS A 173 -0.59 1.99 -1.36
C HIS A 173 -1.99 2.51 -1.00
N ILE A 174 -2.24 3.77 -1.30
CA ILE A 174 -3.54 4.39 -1.11
C ILE A 174 -4.30 4.28 -2.42
N ASN A 175 -5.33 3.46 -2.46
CA ASN A 175 -6.20 3.31 -3.61
C ASN A 175 -7.48 4.12 -3.38
N ILE A 176 -7.64 5.23 -4.09
CA ILE A 176 -8.89 5.99 -4.08
C ILE A 176 -9.94 5.20 -4.84
N LEU A 177 -11.14 5.09 -4.25
CA LEU A 177 -12.25 4.26 -4.72
C LEU A 177 -13.41 5.15 -5.19
N PRO A 178 -13.31 5.79 -6.37
CA PRO A 178 -14.35 6.69 -6.86
C PRO A 178 -15.60 5.91 -7.27
N GLU A 179 -16.77 6.46 -6.99
CA GLU A 179 -18.06 5.91 -7.43
C GLU A 179 -18.53 6.53 -8.77
N ASN A 180 -17.95 7.67 -9.15
CA ASN A 180 -18.29 8.43 -10.35
C ASN A 180 -17.10 9.24 -10.87
N TYR A 181 -17.26 9.85 -12.04
CA TYR A 181 -16.17 10.59 -12.68
C TYR A 181 -15.77 11.88 -11.95
N GLU A 182 -16.69 12.53 -11.24
CA GLU A 182 -16.38 13.72 -10.45
C GLU A 182 -15.45 13.38 -9.27
N GLU A 183 -15.73 12.28 -8.58
CA GLU A 183 -14.84 11.74 -7.53
C GLU A 183 -13.50 11.29 -8.10
N TYR A 184 -13.50 10.70 -9.31
CA TYR A 184 -12.27 10.33 -10.00
C TYR A 184 -11.37 11.55 -10.26
N GLU A 185 -11.93 12.65 -10.76
CA GLU A 185 -11.17 13.89 -10.96
C GLU A 185 -10.70 14.50 -9.62
N ALA A 186 -11.52 14.44 -8.57
CA ALA A 186 -11.13 14.86 -7.23
C ALA A 186 -9.96 14.00 -6.70
N GLY A 187 -10.00 12.70 -6.94
CA GLY A 187 -8.93 11.77 -6.60
C GLY A 187 -7.61 12.07 -7.32
N ILE A 188 -7.64 12.41 -8.59
CA ILE A 188 -6.45 12.86 -9.33
C ILE A 188 -5.84 14.11 -8.67
N ARG A 189 -6.66 15.10 -8.32
CA ARG A 189 -6.19 16.32 -7.65
C ARG A 189 -5.54 16.00 -6.30
N LEU A 190 -6.15 15.11 -5.52
CA LEU A 190 -5.63 14.70 -4.23
C LEU A 190 -4.29 13.96 -4.34
N ILE A 191 -4.14 13.02 -5.28
CA ILE A 191 -2.86 12.34 -5.55
C ILE A 191 -1.77 13.33 -5.93
N ARG A 192 -2.07 14.34 -6.75
CA ARG A 192 -1.09 15.39 -7.11
C ARG A 192 -0.70 16.24 -5.91
N GLN A 193 -1.63 16.57 -5.04
CA GLN A 193 -1.36 17.27 -3.77
C GLN A 193 -0.41 16.43 -2.89
N TRP A 194 -0.69 15.15 -2.69
CA TRP A 194 0.18 14.25 -1.94
C TRP A 194 1.57 14.11 -2.58
N ALA A 195 1.65 13.99 -3.91
CA ALA A 195 2.93 13.94 -4.61
C ALA A 195 3.77 15.20 -4.38
N SER A 196 3.15 16.40 -4.32
CA SER A 196 3.83 17.64 -3.98
C SER A 196 4.42 17.59 -2.57
N GLN A 197 3.62 17.17 -1.61
CA GLN A 197 4.04 17.08 -0.21
C GLN A 197 5.13 16.04 0.01
N VAL A 198 5.00 14.86 -0.62
CA VAL A 198 6.06 13.83 -0.58
C VAL A 198 7.38 14.38 -1.09
N ARG A 199 7.38 15.18 -2.16
CA ARG A 199 8.59 15.84 -2.67
C ARG A 199 9.15 16.90 -1.71
N GLU A 200 8.30 17.72 -1.11
CA GLU A 200 8.70 18.73 -0.12
C GLU A 200 9.41 18.07 1.08
N HIS A 201 8.98 16.87 1.46
CA HIS A 201 9.62 16.06 2.51
C HIS A 201 10.73 15.14 1.97
N GLN A 202 11.21 15.36 0.75
CA GLN A 202 12.27 14.57 0.11
C GLN A 202 11.95 13.06 -0.01
N GLY A 203 10.67 12.72 -0.01
CA GLY A 203 10.17 11.36 -0.19
C GLY A 203 10.19 10.91 -1.66
N LYS A 204 9.78 9.69 -1.89
CA LYS A 204 9.65 9.08 -3.22
C LYS A 204 8.19 9.09 -3.66
N VAL A 205 7.91 9.69 -4.80
CA VAL A 205 6.56 9.70 -5.41
C VAL A 205 6.26 8.36 -6.10
N VAL A 206 7.31 7.68 -6.56
CA VAL A 206 7.26 6.34 -7.15
C VAL A 206 8.37 5.51 -6.49
N SER A 207 8.01 4.39 -5.88
CA SER A 207 8.92 3.57 -5.08
C SER A 207 9.25 2.23 -5.75
N GLU A 208 8.25 1.40 -6.05
CA GLU A 208 8.45 0.03 -6.56
C GLU A 208 7.67 -0.32 -7.83
N HIS A 209 6.46 0.24 -8.03
CA HIS A 209 5.57 -0.18 -9.12
C HIS A 209 5.87 0.49 -10.47
N GLY A 210 6.76 1.49 -10.49
CA GLY A 210 6.99 2.30 -11.68
C GLY A 210 5.84 3.22 -12.03
N ILE A 211 5.95 3.92 -13.16
CA ILE A 211 5.00 4.95 -13.57
C ILE A 211 3.86 4.33 -14.40
N GLY A 212 4.18 3.78 -15.57
CA GLY A 212 3.19 3.28 -16.51
C GLY A 212 2.29 4.38 -17.09
N LYS A 213 1.51 4.04 -18.09
CA LYS A 213 0.67 5.00 -18.83
C LYS A 213 -0.36 5.71 -17.95
N LEU A 214 -0.95 5.00 -16.99
CA LEU A 214 -1.98 5.56 -16.12
C LEU A 214 -1.45 6.65 -15.17
N LYS A 215 -0.23 6.46 -14.65
CA LYS A 215 0.38 7.41 -13.72
C LYS A 215 1.13 8.54 -14.43
N LEU A 216 1.50 8.36 -15.69
CA LEU A 216 2.34 9.32 -16.42
C LEU A 216 1.71 10.72 -16.44
N GLU A 217 0.42 10.84 -16.71
CA GLU A 217 -0.27 12.12 -16.74
C GLU A 217 -0.49 12.70 -15.33
N ILE A 218 -0.81 11.82 -14.36
CA ILE A 218 -1.07 12.22 -12.97
C ILE A 218 0.21 12.75 -12.33
N LEU A 219 1.35 12.10 -12.59
CA LEU A 219 2.63 12.38 -11.97
C LEU A 219 3.58 13.21 -12.86
N ASP A 220 3.08 13.80 -13.94
CA ASP A 220 3.86 14.68 -14.80
C ASP A 220 4.45 15.87 -13.99
N GLY A 221 5.77 16.07 -14.10
CA GLY A 221 6.51 17.06 -13.34
C GLY A 221 6.89 16.65 -11.91
N PHE A 222 6.43 15.48 -11.41
CA PHE A 222 6.80 14.99 -10.08
C PHE A 222 8.00 14.04 -10.08
N VAL A 223 8.33 13.43 -11.20
CA VAL A 223 9.54 12.60 -11.34
C VAL A 223 10.73 13.52 -11.71
N PRO A 224 11.87 13.38 -11.04
CA PRO A 224 13.01 14.25 -11.31
C PRO A 224 13.50 14.18 -12.78
N GLU A 225 13.74 15.31 -13.42
CA GLU A 225 14.20 15.40 -14.81
C GLU A 225 15.47 14.58 -15.08
N ARG A 226 16.41 14.57 -14.12
CA ARG A 226 17.62 13.75 -14.22
C ARG A 226 17.29 12.26 -14.37
N TYR A 227 16.30 11.76 -13.64
CA TYR A 227 15.87 10.36 -13.72
C TYR A 227 15.25 10.07 -15.10
N ILE A 228 14.38 10.96 -15.58
CA ILE A 228 13.78 10.84 -16.91
C ILE A 228 14.86 10.87 -18.00
N GLY A 229 15.86 11.75 -17.88
CA GLY A 229 17.01 11.80 -18.82
C GLY A 229 17.76 10.47 -18.90
N LEU A 230 18.09 9.88 -17.75
CA LEU A 230 18.76 8.57 -17.70
C LEU A 230 17.89 7.46 -18.33
N CYS A 231 16.58 7.48 -18.08
CA CYS A 231 15.67 6.51 -18.69
C CYS A 231 15.62 6.66 -20.22
N LYS A 232 15.62 7.90 -20.74
CA LYS A 232 15.69 8.17 -22.19
C LYS A 232 16.98 7.64 -22.80
N GLU A 233 18.12 7.96 -22.20
CA GLU A 233 19.43 7.47 -22.66
C GLU A 233 19.51 5.94 -22.70
N LEU A 234 19.03 5.26 -21.65
CA LEU A 234 18.98 3.79 -21.61
C LEU A 234 18.05 3.23 -22.69
N LYS A 235 16.88 3.85 -22.89
CA LYS A 235 15.94 3.42 -23.92
C LYS A 235 16.55 3.52 -25.31
N GLU A 236 17.20 4.62 -25.63
CA GLU A 236 17.87 4.83 -26.93
C GLU A 236 18.95 3.78 -27.21
N GLN A 237 19.66 3.33 -26.16
CA GLN A 237 20.69 2.32 -26.30
C GLN A 237 20.14 0.90 -26.46
N LEU A 238 19.07 0.57 -25.72
CA LEU A 238 18.53 -0.79 -25.63
C LEU A 238 17.40 -1.06 -26.61
N ASP A 239 16.65 -0.04 -27.00
CA ASP A 239 15.46 -0.12 -27.86
C ASP A 239 15.51 0.93 -28.97
N LYS A 240 16.49 0.79 -29.86
CA LYS A 240 16.77 1.74 -30.95
C LYS A 240 15.59 1.96 -31.90
N ASP A 241 14.77 0.95 -32.05
CA ASP A 241 13.60 0.98 -32.94
C ASP A 241 12.31 1.37 -32.21
N SER A 242 12.40 1.75 -30.93
CA SER A 242 11.29 2.17 -30.07
C SER A 242 10.10 1.19 -30.08
N LEU A 243 10.38 -0.10 -29.96
CA LEU A 243 9.37 -1.16 -30.01
C LEU A 243 8.75 -1.47 -28.64
N TRP A 244 9.42 -1.13 -27.52
CA TRP A 244 9.04 -1.57 -26.18
C TRP A 244 8.46 -0.45 -25.33
N ASN A 245 7.27 -0.68 -24.76
CA ASN A 245 6.69 0.11 -23.67
C ASN A 245 6.71 1.64 -23.90
N ASN A 246 6.46 2.08 -25.11
CA ASN A 246 6.41 3.50 -25.44
C ASN A 246 5.33 4.22 -24.62
N GLY A 247 5.65 5.40 -24.09
CA GLY A 247 4.75 6.20 -23.28
C GLY A 247 4.54 5.69 -21.84
N ASN A 248 5.41 4.83 -21.30
CA ASN A 248 5.25 4.32 -19.94
C ASN A 248 5.97 5.14 -18.86
N ILE A 249 7.13 5.75 -19.18
CA ILE A 249 7.94 6.49 -18.20
C ILE A 249 8.00 7.97 -18.55
N PHE A 250 7.97 8.28 -19.84
CA PHE A 250 7.96 9.64 -20.39
C PHE A 250 7.09 9.70 -21.65
N LYS A 251 6.52 10.85 -21.90
CA LYS A 251 5.76 11.10 -23.14
C LYS A 251 6.71 11.00 -24.34
N GLU A 252 6.24 10.39 -25.41
CA GLU A 252 6.95 10.48 -26.67
C GLU A 252 6.95 11.94 -27.11
N GLU A 253 8.10 12.46 -27.53
CA GLU A 253 8.14 13.73 -28.22
C GLU A 253 7.36 13.54 -29.53
N GLU A 254 6.32 14.35 -29.77
CA GLU A 254 5.66 14.36 -31.07
C GLU A 254 6.76 14.53 -32.10
N ALA A 255 6.94 13.51 -32.93
CA ALA A 255 7.89 13.59 -34.03
C ALA A 255 7.48 14.83 -34.83
N ALA A 256 8.34 15.87 -34.84
CA ALA A 256 8.11 17.02 -35.63
C ALA A 256 8.09 16.54 -37.10
N ILE A 257 6.87 16.48 -37.65
CA ILE A 257 6.59 16.15 -39.05
C ILE A 257 7.06 17.33 -39.91
#